data_8b87d2437b29725a4f3b005840e3127f
#
_entry.id   8b87d2437b29725a4f3b005840e3127f
#
_cell.length_a   1.000
_cell.length_b   1.000
_cell.length_c   1.000
_cell.angle_alpha   90.00
_cell.angle_beta   90.00
_cell.angle_gamma   90.00
#
_symmetry.space_group_name_H-M   'P 1'
#
loop_
_entity.id
_entity.type
_entity.pdbx_description
1 polymer ?
#
loop_
_entity_poly.entity_id
_entity_poly.type
_entity_poly.pdbx_seq_one_letter_code
_entity_poly.pdbx_strand_id
1 'polypeptide(L)'
;MTKIDTQDLLWQNISELPYFRGFLRSIEGRYFRELNLQGEVLDLGCGDGHLTSKTLPDSKVQGIDPAFFSLRAAKRLNYFSGLVCSDGDKLPYQKSSFNTIISNSVLEHIPDVDSVIHEVVRILRKGGKFIISVPNNNFTKNLSIAIFFERLGMVRIANSYRRMFNWISRHHHPDPEERWLGRLRDQGLTIKDEWNYFPPEYLKILEWGHVFGLPSWINFKLFGRWILNPSPANYLLKRIYYWLHPFFNGEAKSANGAYTFIVAEKQ
;
A
#
# COMPACT_ATOMS: atom_id res chain seq x y z
N MET A 1 10.04 13.82 27.70
CA MET A 1 9.59 12.98 26.58
C MET A 1 8.11 13.23 26.41
N THR A 2 7.71 13.78 25.30
CA THR A 2 6.31 14.05 24.95
C THR A 2 5.50 12.74 24.95
N LYS A 3 4.26 12.80 25.40
CA LYS A 3 3.34 11.65 25.41
C LYS A 3 3.06 11.27 23.95
N ILE A 4 3.13 9.98 23.61
CA ILE A 4 2.76 9.49 22.27
C ILE A 4 1.27 9.74 22.07
N ASP A 5 0.90 10.36 20.97
CA ASP A 5 -0.47 10.41 20.53
C ASP A 5 -0.84 9.04 19.92
N THR A 6 -1.74 8.32 20.57
CA THR A 6 -2.20 7.01 20.12
C THR A 6 -3.16 7.09 18.93
N GLN A 7 -3.64 8.29 18.57
CA GLN A 7 -4.44 8.55 17.38
C GLN A 7 -3.57 8.88 16.16
N ASP A 8 -2.27 9.10 16.37
CA ASP A 8 -1.31 9.28 15.30
C ASP A 8 -1.27 8.04 14.38
N LEU A 9 -1.40 8.26 13.07
CA LEU A 9 -1.45 7.19 12.09
C LEU A 9 -0.17 6.35 12.08
N LEU A 10 0.99 6.95 12.32
CA LEU A 10 2.25 6.21 12.43
C LEU A 10 2.19 5.25 13.63
N TRP A 11 1.76 5.74 14.80
CA TRP A 11 1.63 4.88 15.99
C TRP A 11 0.66 3.74 15.74
N GLN A 12 -0.52 4.02 15.20
CA GLN A 12 -1.54 3.01 14.91
C GLN A 12 -1.02 1.89 14.02
N ASN A 13 -0.22 2.23 13.01
CA ASN A 13 0.34 1.24 12.09
C ASN A 13 1.51 0.45 12.70
N ILE A 14 2.50 1.10 13.32
CA ILE A 14 3.68 0.38 13.84
C ILE A 14 3.39 -0.41 15.11
N SER A 15 2.30 -0.12 15.82
CA SER A 15 1.86 -0.90 16.98
C SER A 15 1.22 -2.25 16.60
N GLU A 16 0.79 -2.40 15.36
CA GLU A 16 0.13 -3.61 14.86
C GLU A 16 0.93 -4.34 13.78
N LEU A 17 1.75 -3.62 13.01
CA LEU A 17 2.55 -4.14 11.91
C LEU A 17 4.06 -4.07 12.20
N PRO A 18 4.90 -4.87 11.52
CA PRO A 18 6.34 -4.63 11.49
C PRO A 18 6.64 -3.19 11.11
N TYR A 19 7.56 -2.55 11.82
CA TYR A 19 7.79 -1.10 11.74
C TYR A 19 7.94 -0.57 10.29
N PHE A 20 8.61 -1.31 9.42
CA PHE A 20 8.85 -0.92 8.03
C PHE A 20 7.57 -0.94 7.19
N ARG A 21 6.70 -1.95 7.40
CA ARG A 21 5.37 -2.01 6.77
C ARG A 21 4.44 -0.96 7.36
N GLY A 22 4.44 -0.81 8.68
CA GLY A 22 3.66 0.21 9.37
C GLY A 22 4.03 1.61 8.90
N PHE A 23 5.32 1.89 8.68
CA PHE A 23 5.80 3.17 8.16
C PHE A 23 5.28 3.45 6.74
N LEU A 24 5.41 2.47 5.80
CA LEU A 24 4.87 2.61 4.45
C LEU A 24 3.35 2.86 4.49
N ARG A 25 2.59 2.05 5.24
CA ARG A 25 1.13 2.21 5.38
C ARG A 25 0.74 3.56 5.98
N SER A 26 1.57 4.14 6.84
CA SER A 26 1.34 5.47 7.41
C SER A 26 1.49 6.58 6.37
N ILE A 27 2.49 6.50 5.51
CA ILE A 27 2.69 7.44 4.41
C ILE A 27 1.54 7.35 3.40
N GLU A 28 1.17 6.14 2.98
CA GLU A 28 0.04 5.89 2.08
C GLU A 28 -1.27 6.41 2.68
N GLY A 29 -1.53 6.06 3.93
CA GLY A 29 -2.74 6.48 4.64
C GLY A 29 -2.88 8.00 4.76
N ARG A 30 -1.77 8.73 4.87
CA ARG A 30 -1.78 10.19 4.85
C ARG A 30 -2.35 10.73 3.54
N TYR A 31 -1.91 10.21 2.39
CA TYR A 31 -2.43 10.63 1.09
C TYR A 31 -3.91 10.29 0.92
N PHE A 32 -4.36 9.12 1.33
CA PHE A 32 -5.78 8.76 1.27
C PHE A 32 -6.64 9.66 2.17
N ARG A 33 -6.16 10.07 3.35
CA ARG A 33 -6.86 11.00 4.25
C ARG A 33 -7.02 12.40 3.66
N GLU A 34 -6.06 12.86 2.87
CA GLU A 34 -6.11 14.15 2.17
C GLU A 34 -7.16 14.17 1.06
N LEU A 35 -7.52 12.99 0.53
CA LEU A 35 -8.56 12.85 -0.48
C LEU A 35 -9.92 12.76 0.21
N ASN A 36 -10.70 13.83 0.19
CA ASN A 36 -12.06 13.82 0.73
C ASN A 36 -12.96 12.87 -0.09
N LEU A 37 -12.95 11.56 0.26
CA LEU A 37 -13.70 10.52 -0.42
C LEU A 37 -15.17 10.59 -0.02
N GLN A 38 -16.05 10.69 -1.00
CA GLN A 38 -17.50 10.79 -0.76
C GLN A 38 -18.27 9.68 -1.48
N GLY A 39 -19.43 9.33 -0.93
CA GLY A 39 -20.35 8.37 -1.52
C GLY A 39 -19.94 6.91 -1.29
N GLU A 40 -20.35 6.02 -2.19
CA GLU A 40 -20.04 4.59 -2.13
C GLU A 40 -18.59 4.36 -2.55
N VAL A 41 -17.80 3.82 -1.63
CA VAL A 41 -16.37 3.52 -1.82
C VAL A 41 -16.18 2.01 -1.87
N LEU A 42 -15.39 1.52 -2.83
CA LEU A 42 -14.90 0.15 -2.90
C LEU A 42 -13.39 0.12 -2.63
N ASP A 43 -12.97 -0.74 -1.72
CA ASP A 43 -11.56 -1.10 -1.50
C ASP A 43 -11.26 -2.40 -2.26
N LEU A 44 -10.59 -2.27 -3.41
CA LEU A 44 -10.19 -3.38 -4.27
C LEU A 44 -8.87 -3.98 -3.80
N GLY A 45 -8.93 -5.22 -3.33
CA GLY A 45 -7.81 -5.89 -2.66
C GLY A 45 -7.67 -5.43 -1.20
N CYS A 46 -8.79 -5.35 -0.47
CA CYS A 46 -8.82 -4.81 0.89
C CYS A 46 -8.01 -5.63 1.91
N GLY A 47 -7.66 -6.87 1.59
CA GLY A 47 -6.92 -7.75 2.49
C GLY A 47 -7.63 -7.94 3.84
N ASP A 48 -6.89 -7.71 4.92
CA ASP A 48 -7.39 -7.75 6.29
C ASP A 48 -8.08 -6.45 6.74
N GLY A 49 -8.18 -5.46 5.86
CA GLY A 49 -8.83 -4.17 6.11
C GLY A 49 -8.04 -3.21 6.98
N HIS A 50 -6.82 -3.56 7.37
CA HIS A 50 -6.01 -2.79 8.30
C HIS A 50 -5.78 -1.34 7.84
N LEU A 51 -5.34 -1.14 6.58
CA LEU A 51 -5.09 0.21 6.06
C LEU A 51 -6.37 1.05 6.04
N THR A 52 -7.40 0.54 5.39
CA THR A 52 -8.60 1.30 5.06
C THR A 52 -9.39 1.69 6.31
N SER A 53 -9.51 0.79 7.29
CA SER A 53 -10.19 1.08 8.55
C SER A 53 -9.52 2.17 9.39
N LYS A 54 -8.20 2.32 9.28
CA LYS A 54 -7.45 3.38 9.99
C LYS A 54 -7.35 4.68 9.20
N THR A 55 -7.47 4.58 7.90
CA THR A 55 -7.27 5.71 6.98
C THR A 55 -8.57 6.45 6.68
N LEU A 56 -9.69 5.74 6.54
CA LEU A 56 -10.99 6.27 6.14
C LEU A 56 -12.09 5.96 7.19
N PRO A 57 -11.92 6.34 8.47
CA PRO A 57 -12.81 5.89 9.55
C PRO A 57 -14.28 6.29 9.37
N ASP A 58 -14.53 7.41 8.71
CA ASP A 58 -15.88 7.98 8.54
C ASP A 58 -16.52 7.65 7.18
N SER A 59 -15.87 6.78 6.37
CA SER A 59 -16.35 6.44 5.04
C SER A 59 -17.15 5.13 5.05
N LYS A 60 -18.20 5.07 4.22
CA LYS A 60 -18.92 3.82 3.96
C LYS A 60 -18.18 3.03 2.89
N VAL A 61 -17.39 2.06 3.29
CA VAL A 61 -16.54 1.27 2.41
C VAL A 61 -17.03 -0.15 2.29
N GLN A 62 -17.08 -0.66 1.05
CA GLN A 62 -17.16 -2.09 0.77
C GLN A 62 -15.76 -2.62 0.48
N GLY A 63 -15.45 -3.84 0.91
CA GLY A 63 -14.17 -4.49 0.64
C GLY A 63 -14.31 -5.70 -0.26
N ILE A 64 -13.36 -5.89 -1.18
CA ILE A 64 -13.26 -7.09 -2.00
C ILE A 64 -11.82 -7.61 -2.00
N ASP A 65 -11.65 -8.92 -1.83
CA ASP A 65 -10.35 -9.59 -1.83
C ASP A 65 -10.53 -11.08 -2.15
N PRO A 66 -9.66 -11.74 -2.92
CA PRO A 66 -9.74 -13.17 -3.18
C PRO A 66 -9.36 -14.03 -1.97
N ALA A 67 -8.62 -13.49 -1.00
CA ALA A 67 -8.11 -14.22 0.15
C ALA A 67 -9.16 -14.30 1.26
N PHE A 68 -9.96 -15.35 1.29
CA PHE A 68 -11.02 -15.58 2.28
C PHE A 68 -10.54 -15.42 3.75
N PHE A 69 -9.33 -15.89 4.07
CA PHE A 69 -8.79 -15.74 5.43
C PHE A 69 -8.51 -14.27 5.80
N SER A 70 -8.08 -13.45 4.83
CA SER A 70 -7.90 -12.01 5.02
C SER A 70 -9.26 -11.34 5.27
N LEU A 71 -10.27 -11.66 4.50
CA LEU A 71 -11.63 -11.14 4.69
C LEU A 71 -12.23 -11.52 6.05
N ARG A 72 -11.92 -12.71 6.59
CA ARG A 72 -12.31 -13.05 7.95
C ARG A 72 -11.69 -12.14 9.00
N ALA A 73 -10.45 -11.68 8.79
CA ALA A 73 -9.83 -10.70 9.67
C ALA A 73 -10.48 -9.32 9.49
N ALA A 74 -10.70 -8.88 8.24
CA ALA A 74 -11.39 -7.63 7.92
C ALA A 74 -12.79 -7.58 8.56
N LYS A 75 -13.55 -8.69 8.54
CA LYS A 75 -14.86 -8.77 9.15
C LYS A 75 -14.84 -8.49 10.67
N ARG A 76 -13.77 -8.90 11.36
CA ARG A 76 -13.63 -8.68 12.81
C ARG A 76 -13.43 -7.21 13.19
N LEU A 77 -13.01 -6.37 12.23
CA LEU A 77 -12.86 -4.93 12.44
C LEU A 77 -14.22 -4.23 12.57
N ASN A 78 -15.30 -4.86 12.09
CA ASN A 78 -16.65 -4.29 12.06
C ASN A 78 -16.72 -2.91 11.40
N TYR A 79 -15.89 -2.71 10.38
CA TYR A 79 -15.70 -1.44 9.69
C TYR A 79 -16.41 -1.42 8.33
N PHE A 80 -16.25 -2.49 7.52
CA PHE A 80 -16.79 -2.55 6.17
C PHE A 80 -18.31 -2.71 6.16
N SER A 81 -18.99 -1.96 5.30
CA SER A 81 -20.43 -2.11 5.05
C SER A 81 -20.80 -3.39 4.30
N GLY A 82 -19.84 -4.01 3.62
CA GLY A 82 -19.94 -5.29 2.93
C GLY A 82 -18.55 -5.83 2.61
N LEU A 83 -18.41 -7.16 2.60
CA LEU A 83 -17.17 -7.85 2.23
C LEU A 83 -17.51 -8.94 1.22
N VAL A 84 -16.78 -8.98 0.12
CA VAL A 84 -16.97 -9.94 -0.98
C VAL A 84 -15.65 -10.68 -1.25
N CYS A 85 -15.75 -12.02 -1.35
CA CYS A 85 -14.63 -12.85 -1.75
C CYS A 85 -14.70 -13.09 -3.26
N SER A 86 -13.85 -12.41 -4.03
CA SER A 86 -13.81 -12.54 -5.49
C SER A 86 -12.48 -12.02 -6.05
N ASP A 87 -12.11 -12.52 -7.22
CA ASP A 87 -11.03 -11.98 -8.03
C ASP A 87 -11.45 -10.64 -8.66
N GLY A 88 -10.46 -9.82 -9.00
CA GLY A 88 -10.71 -8.46 -9.52
C GLY A 88 -11.15 -8.42 -10.99
N ASP A 89 -10.95 -9.50 -11.75
CA ASP A 89 -11.30 -9.62 -13.17
C ASP A 89 -12.80 -9.85 -13.45
N LYS A 90 -13.58 -10.20 -12.40
CA LYS A 90 -15.04 -10.43 -12.46
C LYS A 90 -15.69 -9.90 -11.21
N LEU A 91 -15.88 -8.59 -11.16
CA LEU A 91 -16.45 -7.93 -10.00
C LEU A 91 -17.96 -8.14 -9.92
N PRO A 92 -18.52 -8.69 -8.82
CA PRO A 92 -19.95 -9.03 -8.70
C PRO A 92 -20.81 -7.79 -8.38
N TYR A 93 -20.55 -6.69 -9.08
CA TYR A 93 -21.27 -5.44 -8.93
C TYR A 93 -21.88 -5.00 -10.27
N GLN A 94 -22.98 -4.27 -10.19
CA GLN A 94 -23.60 -3.66 -11.35
C GLN A 94 -22.73 -2.54 -11.93
N LYS A 95 -22.93 -2.23 -13.23
CA LYS A 95 -22.31 -1.08 -13.86
C LYS A 95 -22.64 0.20 -13.10
N SER A 96 -21.66 1.08 -12.96
CA SER A 96 -21.83 2.40 -12.32
C SER A 96 -22.37 2.33 -10.86
N SER A 97 -21.82 1.44 -10.05
CA SER A 97 -22.20 1.26 -8.64
C SER A 97 -21.45 2.17 -7.69
N PHE A 98 -20.19 2.50 -7.98
CA PHE A 98 -19.31 3.19 -7.04
C PHE A 98 -18.92 4.60 -7.48
N ASN A 99 -18.83 5.52 -6.51
CA ASN A 99 -18.29 6.86 -6.70
C ASN A 99 -16.77 6.86 -6.66
N THR A 100 -16.19 6.01 -5.82
CA THR A 100 -14.75 5.90 -5.66
C THR A 100 -14.36 4.43 -5.53
N ILE A 101 -13.28 4.07 -6.21
CA ILE A 101 -12.60 2.77 -6.02
C ILE A 101 -11.18 3.07 -5.62
N ILE A 102 -10.71 2.48 -4.55
CA ILE A 102 -9.32 2.57 -4.09
C ILE A 102 -8.63 1.21 -4.25
N SER A 103 -7.35 1.22 -4.55
CA SER A 103 -6.53 -0.01 -4.57
C SER A 103 -5.11 0.33 -4.16
N ASN A 104 -4.68 -0.18 -3.00
CA ASN A 104 -3.39 0.17 -2.42
C ASN A 104 -2.44 -1.02 -2.40
N SER A 105 -1.38 -0.99 -3.19
CA SER A 105 -0.37 -2.05 -3.30
C SER A 105 -1.02 -3.42 -3.58
N VAL A 106 -1.80 -3.51 -4.65
CA VAL A 106 -2.56 -4.70 -5.07
C VAL A 106 -2.34 -5.00 -6.56
N LEU A 107 -2.50 -4.01 -7.42
CA LEU A 107 -2.52 -4.20 -8.88
C LEU A 107 -1.21 -4.79 -9.42
N GLU A 108 -0.10 -4.45 -8.79
CA GLU A 108 1.22 -5.00 -9.11
C GLU A 108 1.34 -6.52 -8.92
N HIS A 109 0.43 -7.10 -8.14
CA HIS A 109 0.41 -8.55 -7.86
C HIS A 109 -0.49 -9.34 -8.80
N ILE A 110 -1.27 -8.67 -9.65
CA ILE A 110 -2.28 -9.30 -10.49
C ILE A 110 -1.71 -9.53 -11.89
N PRO A 111 -1.57 -10.78 -12.36
CA PRO A 111 -0.98 -11.06 -13.69
C PRO A 111 -1.72 -10.37 -14.84
N ASP A 112 -3.05 -10.46 -14.88
CA ASP A 112 -3.90 -9.77 -15.84
C ASP A 112 -4.54 -8.52 -15.24
N VAL A 113 -3.72 -7.51 -15.02
CA VAL A 113 -4.16 -6.24 -14.42
C VAL A 113 -5.09 -5.44 -15.35
N ASP A 114 -4.96 -5.61 -16.65
CA ASP A 114 -5.76 -4.85 -17.63
C ASP A 114 -7.23 -5.27 -17.59
N SER A 115 -7.52 -6.57 -17.42
CA SER A 115 -8.89 -7.08 -17.17
C SER A 115 -9.48 -6.51 -15.88
N VAL A 116 -8.68 -6.36 -14.83
CA VAL A 116 -9.13 -5.75 -13.57
C VAL A 116 -9.46 -4.27 -13.75
N ILE A 117 -8.61 -3.52 -14.45
CA ILE A 117 -8.87 -2.09 -14.72
C ILE A 117 -10.15 -1.94 -15.58
N HIS A 118 -10.39 -2.83 -16.55
CA HIS A 118 -11.62 -2.86 -17.31
C HIS A 118 -12.86 -3.01 -16.43
N GLU A 119 -12.85 -3.97 -15.50
CA GLU A 119 -13.94 -4.19 -14.56
C GLU A 119 -14.14 -2.99 -13.61
N VAL A 120 -13.05 -2.40 -13.12
CA VAL A 120 -13.10 -1.16 -12.33
C VAL A 120 -13.83 -0.06 -13.12
N VAL A 121 -13.44 0.17 -14.36
CA VAL A 121 -14.11 1.17 -15.20
C VAL A 121 -15.58 0.83 -15.43
N ARG A 122 -15.95 -0.44 -15.58
CA ARG A 122 -17.33 -0.85 -15.73
C ARG A 122 -18.19 -0.46 -14.51
N ILE A 123 -17.70 -0.72 -13.30
CA ILE A 123 -18.46 -0.51 -12.06
C ILE A 123 -18.35 0.92 -11.52
N LEU A 124 -17.38 1.70 -11.99
CA LEU A 124 -17.21 3.10 -11.61
C LEU A 124 -18.28 3.97 -12.29
N ARG A 125 -18.87 4.89 -11.55
CA ARG A 125 -19.81 5.88 -12.08
C ARG A 125 -19.10 6.89 -12.98
N LYS A 126 -19.82 7.53 -13.89
CA LYS A 126 -19.31 8.68 -14.62
C LYS A 126 -18.95 9.81 -13.62
N GLY A 127 -17.76 10.42 -13.78
CA GLY A 127 -17.17 11.34 -12.81
C GLY A 127 -16.63 10.67 -11.56
N GLY A 128 -16.71 9.34 -11.46
CA GLY A 128 -16.17 8.58 -10.35
C GLY A 128 -14.66 8.46 -10.41
N LYS A 129 -14.01 8.27 -9.26
CA LYS A 129 -12.55 8.26 -9.13
C LYS A 129 -12.01 6.85 -8.90
N PHE A 130 -10.94 6.50 -9.61
CA PHE A 130 -10.10 5.35 -9.32
C PHE A 130 -8.77 5.84 -8.77
N ILE A 131 -8.43 5.44 -7.55
CA ILE A 131 -7.27 5.91 -6.82
C ILE A 131 -6.40 4.71 -6.51
N ILE A 132 -5.17 4.73 -7.01
CA ILE A 132 -4.24 3.63 -6.85
C ILE A 132 -2.90 4.07 -6.27
N SER A 133 -2.29 3.18 -5.54
CA SER A 133 -0.89 3.25 -5.12
C SER A 133 -0.19 1.97 -5.56
N VAL A 134 0.86 2.11 -6.34
CA VAL A 134 1.61 0.99 -6.91
C VAL A 134 3.11 1.25 -6.86
N PRO A 135 3.97 0.23 -6.69
CA PRO A 135 5.39 0.37 -6.87
C PRO A 135 5.70 0.68 -8.35
N ASN A 136 6.70 1.51 -8.56
CA ASN A 136 7.24 1.80 -9.88
C ASN A 136 8.65 1.20 -10.05
N ASN A 137 9.29 1.44 -11.19
CA ASN A 137 10.61 0.92 -11.49
C ASN A 137 11.73 1.43 -10.56
N ASN A 138 11.53 2.56 -9.85
CA ASN A 138 12.49 3.07 -8.87
C ASN A 138 12.54 2.19 -7.62
N PHE A 139 11.50 1.39 -7.35
CA PHE A 139 11.49 0.44 -6.23
C PHE A 139 12.69 -0.50 -6.27
N THR A 140 12.98 -1.12 -7.42
CA THR A 140 14.15 -2.00 -7.55
C THR A 140 15.45 -1.26 -7.84
N LYS A 141 15.39 -0.12 -8.55
CA LYS A 141 16.58 0.68 -8.85
C LYS A 141 17.23 1.26 -7.60
N ASN A 142 16.44 1.72 -6.64
CA ASN A 142 16.90 2.43 -5.45
C ASN A 142 17.23 1.53 -4.26
N LEU A 143 17.24 0.20 -4.44
CA LEU A 143 17.65 -0.72 -3.37
C LEU A 143 19.09 -0.46 -2.95
N SER A 144 19.29 -0.13 -1.69
CA SER A 144 20.57 0.33 -1.14
C SER A 144 21.66 -0.73 -1.22
N ILE A 145 21.31 -2.00 -1.00
CA ILE A 145 22.23 -3.14 -1.08
C ILE A 145 22.64 -3.36 -2.55
N ALA A 146 21.72 -3.26 -3.50
CA ALA A 146 22.06 -3.36 -4.92
C ALA A 146 23.01 -2.25 -5.36
N ILE A 147 22.73 -1.00 -4.97
CA ILE A 147 23.58 0.16 -5.26
C ILE A 147 24.97 -0.02 -4.66
N PHE A 148 25.08 -0.57 -3.44
CA PHE A 148 26.36 -0.86 -2.82
C PHE A 148 27.20 -1.85 -3.66
N PHE A 149 26.61 -2.94 -4.13
CA PHE A 149 27.32 -3.92 -4.97
C PHE A 149 27.69 -3.35 -6.35
N GLU A 150 26.86 -2.49 -6.94
CA GLU A 150 27.19 -1.78 -8.19
C GLU A 150 28.42 -0.88 -8.04
N ARG A 151 28.50 -0.13 -6.93
CA ARG A 151 29.67 0.73 -6.64
C ARG A 151 30.97 -0.07 -6.49
N LEU A 152 30.88 -1.35 -6.11
CA LEU A 152 31.99 -2.29 -6.05
C LEU A 152 32.27 -2.99 -7.40
N GLY A 153 31.57 -2.61 -8.48
CA GLY A 153 31.68 -3.30 -9.78
C GLY A 153 30.98 -4.66 -9.86
N MET A 154 30.28 -5.08 -8.81
CA MET A 154 29.65 -6.40 -8.70
C MET A 154 28.21 -6.38 -9.28
N VAL A 155 28.03 -5.94 -10.52
CA VAL A 155 26.74 -5.72 -11.18
C VAL A 155 25.88 -6.99 -11.23
N ARG A 156 26.48 -8.16 -11.40
CA ARG A 156 25.74 -9.45 -11.41
C ARG A 156 25.07 -9.73 -10.05
N ILE A 157 25.75 -9.43 -8.95
CA ILE A 157 25.22 -9.60 -7.59
C ILE A 157 24.11 -8.59 -7.34
N ALA A 158 24.32 -7.32 -7.70
CA ALA A 158 23.30 -6.29 -7.60
C ALA A 158 22.01 -6.67 -8.32
N ASN A 159 22.10 -7.14 -9.57
CA ASN A 159 20.94 -7.58 -10.35
C ASN A 159 20.27 -8.83 -9.77
N SER A 160 21.04 -9.77 -9.22
CA SER A 160 20.47 -10.94 -8.53
C SER A 160 19.70 -10.54 -7.27
N TYR A 161 20.24 -9.59 -6.50
CA TYR A 161 19.56 -9.03 -5.33
C TYR A 161 18.24 -8.32 -5.71
N ARG A 162 18.23 -7.50 -6.77
CA ARG A 162 17.01 -6.86 -7.27
C ARG A 162 15.94 -7.88 -7.65
N ARG A 163 16.31 -8.93 -8.39
CA ARG A 163 15.38 -10.00 -8.75
C ARG A 163 14.83 -10.73 -7.52
N MET A 164 15.70 -11.05 -6.56
CA MET A 164 15.31 -11.71 -5.32
C MET A 164 14.33 -10.82 -4.51
N PHE A 165 14.63 -9.52 -4.38
CA PHE A 165 13.79 -8.61 -3.62
C PHE A 165 12.42 -8.42 -4.28
N ASN A 166 12.39 -8.32 -5.62
CA ASN A 166 11.16 -8.24 -6.39
C ASN A 166 10.32 -9.53 -6.24
N TRP A 167 10.97 -10.69 -6.24
CA TRP A 167 10.30 -11.98 -6.02
C TRP A 167 9.71 -12.09 -4.59
N ILE A 168 10.45 -11.66 -3.57
CA ILE A 168 9.94 -11.60 -2.18
C ILE A 168 8.71 -10.66 -2.11
N SER A 169 8.75 -9.54 -2.80
CA SER A 169 7.65 -8.57 -2.89
C SER A 169 6.49 -9.05 -3.77
N ARG A 170 6.65 -10.15 -4.52
CA ARG A 170 5.64 -10.74 -5.42
C ARG A 170 5.12 -9.79 -6.50
N HIS A 171 5.93 -8.85 -6.97
CA HIS A 171 5.51 -7.93 -8.01
C HIS A 171 5.56 -8.59 -9.39
N HIS A 172 4.41 -8.67 -10.08
CA HIS A 172 4.32 -9.04 -11.50
C HIS A 172 4.56 -7.81 -12.38
N HIS A 173 4.20 -6.63 -11.91
CA HIS A 173 4.27 -5.36 -12.64
C HIS A 173 5.14 -4.32 -11.91
N PRO A 174 6.48 -4.48 -11.89
CA PRO A 174 7.39 -3.42 -11.43
C PRO A 174 7.57 -2.39 -12.56
N ASP A 175 6.46 -1.90 -13.09
CA ASP A 175 6.41 -1.10 -14.31
C ASP A 175 6.78 0.36 -14.03
N PRO A 176 7.33 1.09 -15.03
CA PRO A 176 7.48 2.54 -14.94
C PRO A 176 6.13 3.23 -14.75
N GLU A 177 6.16 4.40 -14.13
CA GLU A 177 5.00 5.28 -13.96
C GLU A 177 4.20 5.45 -15.26
N GLU A 178 4.87 5.78 -16.37
CA GLU A 178 4.26 5.99 -17.68
C GLU A 178 3.40 4.80 -18.15
N ARG A 179 3.82 3.57 -17.83
CA ARG A 179 3.06 2.39 -18.19
C ARG A 179 1.78 2.25 -17.37
N TRP A 180 1.81 2.60 -16.09
CA TRP A 180 0.61 2.66 -15.25
C TRP A 180 -0.37 3.71 -15.76
N LEU A 181 0.13 4.91 -16.08
CA LEU A 181 -0.69 5.99 -16.65
C LEU A 181 -1.28 5.60 -18.01
N GLY A 182 -0.48 4.94 -18.86
CA GLY A 182 -0.94 4.41 -20.15
C GLY A 182 -2.11 3.45 -20.01
N ARG A 183 -1.98 2.42 -19.15
CA ARG A 183 -3.06 1.45 -18.90
C ARG A 183 -4.37 2.11 -18.48
N LEU A 184 -4.31 3.11 -17.61
CA LEU A 184 -5.50 3.81 -17.16
C LEU A 184 -6.15 4.63 -18.29
N ARG A 185 -5.33 5.32 -19.09
CA ARG A 185 -5.80 6.11 -20.24
C ARG A 185 -6.41 5.23 -21.33
N ASP A 186 -5.80 4.08 -21.62
CA ASP A 186 -6.27 3.11 -22.62
C ASP A 186 -7.65 2.55 -22.25
N GLN A 187 -8.00 2.52 -20.97
CA GLN A 187 -9.33 2.13 -20.47
C GLN A 187 -10.31 3.32 -20.33
N GLY A 188 -9.95 4.50 -20.84
CA GLY A 188 -10.82 5.67 -20.87
C GLY A 188 -10.87 6.48 -19.56
N LEU A 189 -9.87 6.32 -18.71
CA LEU A 189 -9.73 7.13 -17.51
C LEU A 189 -8.86 8.37 -17.78
N THR A 190 -9.24 9.50 -17.22
CA THR A 190 -8.44 10.74 -17.25
C THR A 190 -7.64 10.87 -15.96
N ILE A 191 -6.33 11.05 -16.07
CA ILE A 191 -5.49 11.30 -14.91
C ILE A 191 -5.74 12.72 -14.40
N LYS A 192 -6.11 12.84 -13.14
CA LYS A 192 -6.38 14.12 -12.46
C LYS A 192 -5.20 14.59 -11.64
N ASP A 193 -4.50 13.64 -10.99
CA ASP A 193 -3.32 13.92 -10.21
C ASP A 193 -2.45 12.67 -10.14
N GLU A 194 -1.12 12.85 -10.14
CA GLU A 194 -0.14 11.79 -9.93
C GLU A 194 1.11 12.35 -9.27
N TRP A 195 1.73 11.52 -8.44
CA TRP A 195 3.04 11.82 -7.87
C TRP A 195 3.77 10.56 -7.46
N ASN A 196 5.08 10.62 -7.55
CA ASN A 196 5.95 9.60 -6.96
C ASN A 196 6.23 9.93 -5.49
N TYR A 197 6.32 8.91 -4.67
CA TYR A 197 6.56 9.05 -3.24
C TYR A 197 7.44 7.92 -2.71
N PHE A 198 7.80 8.00 -1.42
CA PHE A 198 8.66 7.06 -0.74
C PHE A 198 10.09 7.10 -1.31
N PRO A 199 10.83 8.20 -1.07
CA PRO A 199 12.17 8.42 -1.60
C PRO A 199 13.17 7.36 -1.15
N PRO A 200 14.39 7.32 -1.74
CA PRO A 200 15.38 6.26 -1.48
C PRO A 200 15.73 6.04 -0.01
N GLU A 201 15.74 7.09 0.81
CA GLU A 201 15.97 7.00 2.25
C GLU A 201 14.83 6.28 3.00
N TYR A 202 13.58 6.45 2.56
CA TYR A 202 12.42 5.72 3.10
C TYR A 202 12.42 4.27 2.61
N LEU A 203 12.75 4.07 1.34
CA LEU A 203 12.89 2.74 0.77
C LEU A 203 13.97 1.92 1.49
N LYS A 204 15.06 2.56 1.92
CA LYS A 204 16.09 1.93 2.73
C LYS A 204 15.54 1.42 4.07
N ILE A 205 14.64 2.14 4.72
CA ILE A 205 13.97 1.69 5.94
C ILE A 205 13.15 0.42 5.66
N LEU A 206 12.42 0.39 4.53
CA LEU A 206 11.64 -0.77 4.09
C LEU A 206 12.55 -1.96 3.77
N GLU A 207 13.60 -1.77 2.99
CA GLU A 207 14.56 -2.78 2.55
C GLU A 207 15.21 -3.47 3.74
N TRP A 208 15.84 -2.72 4.63
CA TRP A 208 16.48 -3.25 5.83
C TRP A 208 15.48 -3.81 6.82
N GLY A 209 14.28 -3.26 6.85
CA GLY A 209 13.19 -3.77 7.66
C GLY A 209 12.80 -5.22 7.33
N HIS A 210 12.91 -5.64 6.08
CA HIS A 210 12.69 -7.04 5.71
C HIS A 210 13.75 -7.97 6.32
N VAL A 211 15.00 -7.53 6.42
CA VAL A 211 16.07 -8.30 7.05
C VAL A 211 15.86 -8.38 8.57
N PHE A 212 15.57 -7.26 9.22
CA PHE A 212 15.39 -7.18 10.67
C PHE A 212 13.96 -7.52 11.14
N GLY A 213 13.03 -7.74 10.24
CA GLY A 213 11.62 -8.06 10.53
C GLY A 213 11.37 -9.54 10.86
N LEU A 214 12.38 -10.41 10.74
CA LEU A 214 12.27 -11.84 11.06
C LEU A 214 11.62 -12.13 12.43
N PRO A 215 11.96 -11.44 13.54
CA PRO A 215 11.30 -11.67 14.82
C PRO A 215 9.79 -11.42 14.77
N SER A 216 9.35 -10.37 14.06
CA SER A 216 7.92 -10.08 13.89
C SER A 216 7.21 -11.15 13.06
N TRP A 217 7.89 -11.71 12.06
CA TRP A 217 7.34 -12.82 11.28
C TRP A 217 7.18 -14.10 12.13
N ILE A 218 8.16 -14.40 13.01
CA ILE A 218 8.06 -15.52 13.96
C ILE A 218 6.87 -15.31 14.91
N ASN A 219 6.72 -14.11 15.46
CA ASN A 219 5.58 -13.75 16.30
C ASN A 219 4.25 -13.99 15.59
N PHE A 220 4.15 -13.55 14.32
CA PHE A 220 2.94 -13.77 13.52
C PHE A 220 2.64 -15.25 13.31
N LYS A 221 3.65 -16.07 13.03
CA LYS A 221 3.48 -17.52 12.84
C LYS A 221 3.06 -18.25 14.12
N LEU A 222 3.59 -17.83 15.26
CA LEU A 222 3.32 -18.50 16.54
C LEU A 222 2.04 -17.98 17.23
N PHE A 223 1.76 -16.69 17.12
CA PHE A 223 0.74 -16.02 17.93
C PHE A 223 -0.36 -15.32 17.09
N GLY A 224 -0.24 -15.33 15.75
CA GLY A 224 -1.16 -14.60 14.86
C GLY A 224 -1.07 -13.08 14.97
N ARG A 225 -0.01 -12.55 15.59
CA ARG A 225 0.21 -11.11 15.80
C ARG A 225 1.63 -10.74 15.44
N TRP A 226 1.80 -9.65 14.69
CA TRP A 226 3.11 -9.13 14.33
C TRP A 226 3.83 -8.48 15.52
N ILE A 227 3.09 -7.79 16.36
CA ILE A 227 3.58 -7.11 17.57
C ILE A 227 2.87 -7.72 18.79
N LEU A 228 3.63 -8.25 19.72
CA LEU A 228 3.08 -8.91 20.90
C LEU A 228 2.63 -7.92 21.99
N ASN A 229 3.35 -6.80 22.13
CA ASN A 229 3.04 -5.76 23.11
C ASN A 229 2.91 -4.40 22.40
N PRO A 230 1.70 -4.02 21.94
CA PRO A 230 1.45 -2.75 21.24
C PRO A 230 1.33 -1.53 22.17
N SER A 231 1.61 -1.70 23.46
CA SER A 231 1.46 -0.63 24.46
C SER A 231 2.43 0.52 24.23
N PRO A 232 2.01 1.79 24.42
CA PRO A 232 2.91 2.95 24.51
C PRO A 232 3.98 2.85 25.60
N ALA A 233 3.82 1.93 26.55
CA ALA A 233 4.83 1.62 27.56
C ALA A 233 5.98 0.74 27.01
N ASN A 234 5.81 0.12 25.85
CA ASN A 234 6.85 -0.68 25.21
C ASN A 234 8.01 0.22 24.76
N TYR A 235 9.15 0.10 25.46
CA TYR A 235 10.32 0.95 25.24
C TYR A 235 10.87 0.86 23.82
N LEU A 236 10.97 -0.35 23.25
CA LEU A 236 11.48 -0.56 21.89
C LEU A 236 10.56 0.07 20.84
N LEU A 237 9.26 -0.16 20.96
CA LEU A 237 8.26 0.40 20.03
C LEU A 237 8.25 1.93 20.11
N LYS A 238 8.37 2.48 21.31
CA LYS A 238 8.49 3.92 21.53
C LYS A 238 9.74 4.51 20.86
N ARG A 239 10.89 3.84 20.94
CA ARG A 239 12.11 4.28 20.22
C ARG A 239 11.94 4.23 18.72
N ILE A 240 11.32 3.17 18.20
CA ILE A 240 11.01 3.06 16.77
C ILE A 240 10.08 4.20 16.33
N TYR A 241 9.06 4.52 17.10
CA TYR A 241 8.16 5.63 16.81
C TYR A 241 8.92 6.96 16.70
N TYR A 242 9.72 7.33 17.70
CA TYR A 242 10.46 8.59 17.67
C TYR A 242 11.54 8.63 16.58
N TRP A 243 12.09 7.49 16.20
CA TRP A 243 13.01 7.41 15.07
C TRP A 243 12.31 7.63 13.73
N LEU A 244 11.12 7.07 13.53
CA LEU A 244 10.35 7.18 12.28
C LEU A 244 9.55 8.48 12.17
N HIS A 245 9.17 9.08 13.29
CA HIS A 245 8.29 10.26 13.33
C HIS A 245 8.80 11.46 12.50
N PRO A 246 10.09 11.82 12.49
CA PRO A 246 10.60 12.88 11.61
C PRO A 246 10.42 12.56 10.11
N PHE A 247 10.60 11.30 9.72
CA PHE A 247 10.35 10.87 8.33
C PHE A 247 8.85 10.88 8.00
N PHE A 248 8.02 10.46 8.93
CA PHE A 248 6.56 10.49 8.75
C PHE A 248 6.03 11.91 8.54
N ASN A 249 6.53 12.88 9.29
CA ASN A 249 6.13 14.29 9.15
C ASN A 249 6.88 15.04 8.04
N GLY A 250 7.90 14.43 7.48
CA GLY A 250 8.67 14.98 6.37
C GLY A 250 7.96 14.90 5.03
N GLU A 251 8.59 15.48 4.01
CA GLU A 251 8.14 15.37 2.61
C GLU A 251 8.42 13.97 2.08
N ALA A 252 7.35 13.24 1.79
CA ALA A 252 7.45 11.89 1.23
C ALA A 252 7.31 11.86 -0.31
N LYS A 253 6.84 12.96 -0.94
CA LYS A 253 6.82 13.10 -2.40
C LYS A 253 8.23 13.32 -2.93
N SER A 254 8.58 12.63 -4.00
CA SER A 254 9.90 12.73 -4.62
C SER A 254 9.88 12.18 -6.03
N ALA A 255 10.50 12.87 -6.98
CA ALA A 255 10.64 12.38 -8.36
C ALA A 255 11.31 11.00 -8.46
N ASN A 256 12.18 10.66 -7.47
CA ASN A 256 12.85 9.36 -7.37
C ASN A 256 12.11 8.39 -6.43
N GLY A 257 10.86 8.68 -6.08
CA GLY A 257 10.06 7.85 -5.20
C GLY A 257 9.85 6.44 -5.76
N ALA A 258 9.79 5.46 -4.87
CA ALA A 258 9.69 4.04 -5.21
C ALA A 258 8.26 3.59 -5.56
N TYR A 259 7.29 4.42 -5.25
CA TYR A 259 5.86 4.19 -5.51
C TYR A 259 5.26 5.37 -6.25
N THR A 260 4.22 5.10 -7.01
CA THR A 260 3.41 6.12 -7.69
C THR A 260 1.99 6.08 -7.11
N PHE A 261 1.49 7.25 -6.75
CA PHE A 261 0.10 7.46 -6.35
C PHE A 261 -0.64 8.14 -7.51
N ILE A 262 -1.77 7.60 -7.93
CA ILE A 262 -2.51 8.08 -9.09
C ILE A 262 -3.96 8.27 -8.73
N VAL A 263 -4.52 9.42 -9.12
CA VAL A 263 -5.95 9.73 -9.05
C VAL A 263 -6.46 9.85 -10.47
N ALA A 264 -7.28 8.89 -10.91
CA ALA A 264 -7.88 8.87 -12.23
C ALA A 264 -9.41 9.02 -12.12
N GLU A 265 -10.04 9.59 -13.14
CA GLU A 265 -11.48 9.85 -13.18
C GLU A 265 -12.10 9.29 -14.47
N LYS A 266 -13.25 8.65 -14.34
CA LYS A 266 -14.03 8.16 -15.48
C LYS A 266 -14.83 9.30 -16.11
N GLN A 267 -14.67 9.47 -17.43
CA GLN A 267 -15.38 10.46 -18.23
C GLN A 267 -16.86 10.10 -18.46
#